data_68c32980c6a8781b0782cb34f537567f
#
_entry.id   68c32980c6a8781b0782cb34f537567f
#
_cell.length_a   1.000
_cell.length_b   1.000
_cell.length_c   1.000
_cell.angle_alpha   90.00
_cell.angle_beta   90.00
_cell.angle_gamma   90.00
#
_symmetry.space_group_name_H-M   'P 1'
#
loop_
_entity.id
_entity.type
_entity.pdbx_description
1 polymer ?
#
loop_
_entity_poly.entity_id
_entity_poly.type
_entity_poly.pdbx_seq_one_letter_code
_entity_poly.pdbx_strand_id
1 'polypeptide(L)'
;MAFSGVAQAAAAKDNGAKADAASVPTAYEVSILYADRTWIWKDGAAYFGKNGRSLRAWTSREGAASVGQGKWIATRDGKMCMDLAWRSKAYTGQQNRTCYSHRIKGGNIEQRKDPDGEWYSFKRSPEDPADEYRKFEPGDTKAAQFEESSKLIDSKN
;
A
#
# COMPACT_ATOMS: atom_id res chain seq x y z
N MET A 1 -37.45 -28.09 47.19
CA MET A 1 -36.99 -26.76 46.83
C MET A 1 -35.96 -26.86 45.72
N ALA A 2 -36.38 -26.55 44.54
CA ALA A 2 -35.55 -26.56 43.37
C ALA A 2 -34.94 -25.16 43.17
N PHE A 3 -33.63 -25.06 43.10
CA PHE A 3 -32.99 -23.86 42.61
C PHE A 3 -32.49 -24.14 41.22
N SER A 4 -33.18 -23.56 40.28
CA SER A 4 -32.86 -23.53 38.87
C SER A 4 -31.61 -22.69 38.67
N GLY A 5 -30.59 -23.28 38.09
CA GLY A 5 -29.41 -22.61 37.64
C GLY A 5 -29.74 -21.71 36.45
N VAL A 6 -29.46 -20.44 36.58
CA VAL A 6 -29.65 -19.44 35.52
C VAL A 6 -28.57 -19.59 34.49
N ALA A 7 -29.00 -19.74 33.29
CA ALA A 7 -28.18 -19.92 32.10
C ALA A 7 -27.20 -18.77 31.86
N GLN A 8 -25.94 -19.13 31.64
CA GLN A 8 -24.91 -18.23 31.16
C GLN A 8 -24.92 -18.22 29.63
N ALA A 9 -25.88 -17.52 29.06
CA ALA A 9 -25.95 -17.38 27.62
C ALA A 9 -25.34 -16.07 27.07
N ALA A 10 -24.78 -15.24 27.94
CA ALA A 10 -24.33 -13.89 27.54
C ALA A 10 -22.87 -13.81 27.02
N ALA A 11 -22.03 -14.83 27.26
CA ALA A 11 -20.59 -14.75 26.91
C ALA A 11 -20.28 -15.08 25.45
N ALA A 12 -21.19 -15.74 24.74
CA ALA A 12 -20.93 -16.21 23.37
C ALA A 12 -21.18 -15.14 22.29
N LYS A 13 -21.88 -14.03 22.61
CA LYS A 13 -22.18 -12.96 21.65
C LYS A 13 -21.09 -11.91 21.53
N ASP A 14 -20.25 -11.74 22.54
CA ASP A 14 -19.17 -10.74 22.53
C ASP A 14 -17.96 -11.21 21.70
N ASN A 15 -17.71 -12.49 21.57
CA ASN A 15 -16.59 -13.02 20.79
C ASN A 15 -16.80 -12.89 19.27
N GLY A 16 -18.05 -12.94 18.80
CA GLY A 16 -18.38 -12.75 17.38
C GLY A 16 -18.22 -11.28 16.94
N ALA A 17 -18.62 -10.35 17.79
CA ALA A 17 -18.50 -8.91 17.50
C ALA A 17 -17.04 -8.45 17.48
N LYS A 18 -16.14 -9.04 18.28
CA LYS A 18 -14.70 -8.73 18.28
C LYS A 18 -13.98 -9.29 17.07
N ALA A 19 -14.40 -10.42 16.51
CA ALA A 19 -13.82 -11.01 15.30
C ALA A 19 -14.10 -10.17 14.06
N ASP A 20 -15.22 -9.44 14.02
CA ASP A 20 -15.61 -8.56 12.90
C ASP A 20 -15.09 -7.13 13.04
N ALA A 21 -14.54 -6.77 14.21
CA ALA A 21 -13.99 -5.45 14.43
C ALA A 21 -12.68 -5.28 13.69
N ALA A 22 -12.53 -4.16 12.99
CA ALA A 22 -11.29 -3.83 12.30
C ALA A 22 -10.19 -3.52 13.32
N SER A 23 -8.99 -4.01 13.06
CA SER A 23 -7.79 -3.68 13.80
C SER A 23 -6.77 -3.00 12.89
N VAL A 24 -5.80 -2.33 13.51
CA VAL A 24 -4.76 -1.60 12.77
C VAL A 24 -3.50 -2.46 12.75
N PRO A 25 -2.90 -2.74 11.57
CA PRO A 25 -1.64 -3.46 11.53
C PRO A 25 -0.50 -2.62 12.11
N THR A 26 0.50 -3.28 12.65
CA THR A 26 1.71 -2.63 13.16
C THR A 26 2.54 -2.06 12.02
N ALA A 27 3.48 -1.18 12.34
CA ALA A 27 4.43 -0.66 11.33
C ALA A 27 5.24 -1.78 10.69
N TYR A 28 5.62 -2.79 11.46
CA TYR A 28 6.34 -3.96 10.92
C TYR A 28 5.46 -4.75 9.94
N GLU A 29 4.23 -5.04 10.30
CA GLU A 29 3.29 -5.76 9.42
C GLU A 29 3.04 -4.99 8.12
N VAL A 30 2.89 -3.68 8.18
CA VAL A 30 2.79 -2.85 6.97
C VAL A 30 4.08 -2.92 6.16
N SER A 31 5.24 -2.79 6.79
CA SER A 31 6.51 -2.77 6.07
C SER A 31 6.80 -4.05 5.30
N ILE A 32 6.44 -5.22 5.82
CA ILE A 32 6.65 -6.48 5.11
C ILE A 32 5.75 -6.66 3.89
N LEU A 33 4.66 -5.92 3.81
CA LEU A 33 3.80 -5.93 2.62
C LEU A 33 4.45 -5.20 1.44
N TYR A 34 5.28 -4.21 1.70
CA TYR A 34 5.84 -3.33 0.67
C TYR A 34 7.33 -3.54 0.41
N ALA A 35 8.11 -3.85 1.43
CA ALA A 35 9.58 -3.90 1.33
C ALA A 35 10.05 -4.87 0.25
N ASP A 36 10.96 -4.41 -0.60
CA ASP A 36 11.53 -5.14 -1.73
C ASP A 36 10.47 -5.67 -2.70
N ARG A 37 9.49 -4.81 -3.01
CA ARG A 37 8.41 -5.13 -3.96
C ARG A 37 8.16 -3.96 -4.89
N THR A 38 7.64 -4.28 -6.08
CA THR A 38 7.20 -3.32 -7.08
C THR A 38 5.68 -3.35 -7.15
N TRP A 39 5.06 -2.21 -6.91
CA TRP A 39 3.61 -2.01 -7.08
C TRP A 39 3.36 -1.50 -8.49
N ILE A 40 2.62 -2.27 -9.28
CA ILE A 40 2.41 -2.00 -10.71
C ILE A 40 0.98 -1.52 -10.93
N TRP A 41 0.83 -0.43 -11.66
CA TRP A 41 -0.46 0.06 -12.13
C TRP A 41 -0.45 0.23 -13.64
N LYS A 42 -1.55 0.67 -14.22
CA LYS A 42 -1.74 0.71 -15.67
C LYS A 42 -0.63 1.49 -16.41
N ASP A 43 -0.27 2.65 -15.90
CA ASP A 43 0.64 3.57 -16.59
C ASP A 43 1.97 3.77 -15.87
N GLY A 44 2.29 2.92 -14.90
CA GLY A 44 3.52 3.10 -14.14
C GLY A 44 3.73 2.06 -13.05
N ALA A 45 4.72 2.30 -12.22
CA ALA A 45 5.07 1.45 -11.09
C ALA A 45 5.88 2.19 -10.05
N ALA A 46 5.91 1.65 -8.83
CA ALA A 46 6.76 2.13 -7.75
C ALA A 46 7.49 0.97 -7.10
N TYR A 47 8.80 1.11 -6.92
CA TYR A 47 9.62 0.14 -6.20
C TYR A 47 9.93 0.63 -4.79
N PHE A 48 9.59 -0.18 -3.80
CA PHE A 48 9.78 0.06 -2.38
C PHE A 48 11.06 -0.64 -1.93
N GLY A 49 12.16 0.10 -1.87
CA GLY A 49 13.44 -0.44 -1.47
C GLY A 49 13.44 -0.88 -0.01
N LYS A 50 14.14 -1.97 0.29
CA LYS A 50 14.31 -2.50 1.63
C LYS A 50 15.33 -1.69 2.42
N ASN A 51 16.47 -1.38 1.79
CA ASN A 51 17.57 -0.68 2.42
C ASN A 51 17.36 0.83 2.35
N GLY A 52 17.41 1.51 3.49
CA GLY A 52 17.24 2.95 3.57
C GLY A 52 15.84 3.44 3.17
N ARG A 53 14.88 2.53 2.98
CA ARG A 53 13.50 2.84 2.57
C ARG A 53 13.43 3.70 1.32
N SER A 54 14.31 3.44 0.36
CA SER A 54 14.32 4.15 -0.92
C SER A 54 13.04 3.86 -1.71
N LEU A 55 12.60 4.85 -2.46
CA LEU A 55 11.42 4.73 -3.30
C LEU A 55 11.71 5.32 -4.67
N ARG A 56 11.39 4.57 -5.72
CA ARG A 56 11.47 5.03 -7.10
C ARG A 56 10.15 4.73 -7.77
N ALA A 57 9.66 5.69 -8.53
CA ALA A 57 8.41 5.53 -9.28
C ALA A 57 8.54 6.15 -10.66
N TRP A 58 7.76 5.64 -11.58
CA TRP A 58 7.64 6.21 -12.92
C TRP A 58 6.22 6.12 -13.41
N THR A 59 5.83 7.08 -14.22
CA THR A 59 4.57 7.02 -14.97
C THR A 59 4.84 7.43 -16.41
N SER A 60 4.07 6.83 -17.32
CA SER A 60 4.11 7.21 -18.73
C SER A 60 2.67 7.26 -19.21
N ARG A 61 2.09 8.46 -19.17
CA ARG A 61 0.71 8.68 -19.55
C ARG A 61 0.69 9.49 -20.85
N GLU A 62 0.07 8.92 -21.90
CA GLU A 62 -0.04 9.55 -23.21
C GLU A 62 1.31 10.00 -23.80
N GLY A 63 2.36 9.18 -23.57
CA GLY A 63 3.72 9.48 -24.03
C GLY A 63 4.48 10.47 -23.16
N ALA A 64 3.85 11.06 -22.15
CA ALA A 64 4.52 11.96 -21.22
C ALA A 64 5.08 11.16 -20.02
N ALA A 65 6.41 11.14 -19.90
CA ALA A 65 7.11 10.45 -18.84
C ALA A 65 7.32 11.34 -17.63
N SER A 66 7.13 10.78 -16.43
CA SER A 66 7.51 11.40 -15.16
C SER A 66 8.21 10.34 -14.30
N VAL A 67 9.21 10.76 -13.55
CA VAL A 67 9.87 9.89 -12.57
C VAL A 67 9.87 10.56 -11.21
N GLY A 68 9.72 9.74 -10.17
CA GLY A 68 9.76 10.17 -8.78
C GLY A 68 10.84 9.42 -8.03
N GLN A 69 11.53 10.11 -7.15
CA GLN A 69 12.51 9.52 -6.24
C GLN A 69 12.31 10.08 -4.85
N GLY A 70 12.51 9.24 -3.85
CA GLY A 70 12.34 9.65 -2.47
C GLY A 70 12.40 8.47 -1.52
N LYS A 71 11.52 8.49 -0.54
CA LYS A 71 11.48 7.51 0.53
C LYS A 71 10.05 7.11 0.86
N TRP A 72 9.91 5.96 1.50
CA TRP A 72 8.64 5.49 2.02
C TRP A 72 8.80 5.09 3.49
N ILE A 73 7.72 5.14 4.22
CA ILE A 73 7.69 4.72 5.63
C ILE A 73 6.42 3.93 5.91
N ALA A 74 6.50 3.04 6.90
CA ALA A 74 5.35 2.42 7.53
C ALA A 74 5.20 3.02 8.93
N THR A 75 3.98 3.35 9.33
CA THR A 75 3.70 4.01 10.60
C THR A 75 2.97 3.10 11.58
N ARG A 76 2.99 3.44 12.88
CA ARG A 76 2.30 2.67 13.92
C ARG A 76 0.78 2.64 13.77
N ASP A 77 0.22 3.62 13.08
CA ASP A 77 -1.22 3.71 12.83
C ASP A 77 -1.63 3.04 11.50
N GLY A 78 -0.81 2.10 11.04
CA GLY A 78 -1.15 1.24 9.91
C GLY A 78 -1.04 1.89 8.55
N LYS A 79 -0.26 2.96 8.42
CA LYS A 79 -0.10 3.68 7.15
C LYS A 79 1.20 3.34 6.47
N MET A 80 1.17 3.35 5.16
CA MET A 80 2.34 3.45 4.31
C MET A 80 2.31 4.81 3.64
N CYS A 81 3.37 5.59 3.79
CA CYS A 81 3.48 6.92 3.19
C CYS A 81 4.64 6.98 2.21
N MET A 82 4.39 7.60 1.08
CA MET A 82 5.37 7.83 0.02
C MET A 82 5.70 9.32 -0.05
N ASP A 83 6.96 9.66 0.08
CA ASP A 83 7.47 11.00 -0.14
C ASP A 83 8.31 10.98 -1.41
N LEU A 84 7.80 11.58 -2.48
CA LEU A 84 8.44 11.57 -3.80
C LEU A 84 8.70 12.98 -4.30
N ALA A 85 9.89 13.20 -4.83
CA ALA A 85 10.19 14.36 -5.66
C ALA A 85 10.00 13.95 -7.12
N TRP A 86 9.02 14.52 -7.79
CA TRP A 86 8.68 14.22 -9.17
C TRP A 86 9.34 15.19 -10.14
N ARG A 87 9.75 14.66 -11.28
CA ARG A 87 10.25 15.45 -12.38
C ARG A 87 9.74 14.92 -13.73
N SER A 88 9.59 15.82 -14.67
CA SER A 88 9.26 15.54 -16.06
C SER A 88 9.96 16.58 -16.94
N LYS A 89 9.75 16.58 -18.24
CA LYS A 89 10.26 17.65 -19.10
C LYS A 89 9.68 19.02 -18.74
N ALA A 90 8.46 19.05 -18.18
CA ALA A 90 7.73 20.27 -17.87
C ALA A 90 8.05 20.85 -16.48
N TYR A 91 8.51 20.05 -15.53
CA TYR A 91 8.77 20.50 -14.15
C TYR A 91 9.84 19.65 -13.47
N THR A 92 10.44 20.21 -12.45
CA THR A 92 11.49 19.54 -11.65
C THR A 92 11.29 19.81 -10.17
N GLY A 93 11.44 18.76 -9.35
CA GLY A 93 11.51 18.88 -7.89
C GLY A 93 10.19 19.08 -7.18
N GLN A 94 9.08 18.79 -7.84
CA GLN A 94 7.78 18.88 -7.18
C GLN A 94 7.62 17.74 -6.16
N GLN A 95 7.52 18.11 -4.89
CA GLN A 95 7.32 17.18 -3.78
C GLN A 95 5.86 16.75 -3.69
N ASN A 96 5.66 15.47 -3.41
CA ASN A 96 4.33 14.92 -3.19
C ASN A 96 4.38 13.85 -2.10
N ARG A 97 3.53 14.00 -1.08
CA ARG A 97 3.35 12.98 -0.05
C ARG A 97 1.99 12.33 -0.23
N THR A 98 1.99 11.01 -0.37
CA THR A 98 0.77 10.21 -0.47
C THR A 98 0.82 9.11 0.56
N CYS A 99 -0.24 8.98 1.36
CA CYS A 99 -0.37 7.93 2.37
C CYS A 99 -1.55 7.02 2.05
N TYR A 100 -1.36 5.75 2.38
CA TYR A 100 -2.40 4.72 2.31
C TYR A 100 -2.57 4.12 3.69
N SER A 101 -3.81 4.08 4.17
CA SER A 101 -4.16 3.45 5.44
C SER A 101 -4.54 1.99 5.23
N HIS A 102 -4.26 1.16 6.23
CA HIS A 102 -4.58 -0.27 6.22
C HIS A 102 -5.36 -0.63 7.46
N ARG A 103 -6.27 -1.59 7.32
CA ARG A 103 -6.95 -2.21 8.45
C ARG A 103 -7.09 -3.71 8.20
N ILE A 104 -7.12 -4.47 9.29
CA ILE A 104 -7.34 -5.91 9.26
C ILE A 104 -8.78 -6.15 9.72
N LYS A 105 -9.55 -6.82 8.89
CA LYS A 105 -10.94 -7.14 9.18
C LYS A 105 -11.22 -8.58 8.80
N GLY A 106 -11.56 -9.43 9.78
CA GLY A 106 -11.81 -10.85 9.54
C GLY A 106 -10.64 -11.60 8.91
N GLY A 107 -9.39 -11.23 9.24
CA GLY A 107 -8.18 -11.83 8.65
C GLY A 107 -7.80 -11.25 7.28
N ASN A 108 -8.60 -10.38 6.70
CA ASN A 108 -8.32 -9.73 5.44
C ASN A 108 -7.74 -8.33 5.68
N ILE A 109 -6.85 -7.90 4.79
CA ILE A 109 -6.29 -6.55 4.84
C ILE A 109 -7.03 -5.69 3.81
N GLU A 110 -7.56 -4.58 4.29
CA GLU A 110 -8.12 -3.53 3.44
C GLU A 110 -7.20 -2.33 3.40
N GLN A 111 -7.24 -1.59 2.30
CA GLN A 111 -6.43 -0.40 2.07
C GLN A 111 -7.33 0.75 1.61
N ARG A 112 -6.95 1.97 1.93
CA ARG A 112 -7.53 3.16 1.31
C ARG A 112 -6.47 4.23 1.12
N LYS A 113 -6.67 5.08 0.14
CA LYS A 113 -5.88 6.28 -0.02
C LYS A 113 -6.38 7.36 0.95
N ASP A 114 -5.48 7.95 1.73
CA ASP A 114 -5.80 9.02 2.65
C ASP A 114 -6.01 10.35 1.93
N PRO A 115 -6.78 11.27 2.49
CA PRO A 115 -7.54 11.16 3.78
C PRO A 115 -8.93 10.55 3.63
N ASP A 116 -9.52 10.56 2.45
CA ASP A 116 -10.96 10.29 2.26
C ASP A 116 -11.27 9.24 1.18
N GLY A 117 -10.27 8.45 0.78
CA GLY A 117 -10.48 7.32 -0.12
C GLY A 117 -11.36 6.23 0.50
N GLU A 118 -12.07 5.50 -0.33
CA GLU A 118 -12.87 4.37 0.13
C GLU A 118 -12.00 3.15 0.41
N TRP A 119 -12.44 2.33 1.36
CA TRP A 119 -11.77 1.07 1.66
C TRP A 119 -12.02 0.06 0.55
N TYR A 120 -10.97 -0.62 0.13
CA TYR A 120 -11.03 -1.72 -0.83
C TYR A 120 -10.15 -2.87 -0.35
N SER A 121 -10.34 -4.04 -0.92
CA SER A 121 -9.56 -5.22 -0.56
C SER A 121 -8.12 -5.09 -1.04
N PHE A 122 -7.19 -5.17 -0.09
CA PHE A 122 -5.76 -5.17 -0.37
C PHE A 122 -5.23 -6.60 -0.50
N LYS A 123 -5.48 -7.43 0.52
CA LYS A 123 -5.03 -8.82 0.54
C LYS A 123 -5.98 -9.68 1.35
N ARG A 124 -6.64 -10.60 0.70
CA ARG A 124 -7.53 -11.56 1.36
C ARG A 124 -6.77 -12.83 1.76
N SER A 125 -7.37 -13.58 2.68
CA SER A 125 -6.92 -14.91 3.05
C SER A 125 -8.11 -15.88 2.97
N PRO A 126 -8.18 -16.77 1.95
CA PRO A 126 -7.23 -16.94 0.84
C PRO A 126 -7.23 -15.78 -0.14
N GLU A 127 -6.14 -15.65 -0.88
CA GLU A 127 -5.95 -14.59 -1.86
C GLU A 127 -7.02 -14.63 -2.97
N ASP A 128 -7.41 -13.44 -3.42
CA ASP A 128 -8.40 -13.26 -4.49
C ASP A 128 -7.74 -12.52 -5.67
N PRO A 129 -8.04 -12.90 -6.93
CA PRO A 129 -7.48 -12.21 -8.10
C PRO A 129 -7.80 -10.71 -8.16
N ALA A 130 -8.86 -10.27 -7.50
CA ALA A 130 -9.25 -8.85 -7.46
C ALA A 130 -8.51 -8.03 -6.38
N ASP A 131 -7.67 -8.67 -5.57
CA ASP A 131 -6.91 -7.97 -4.54
C ASP A 131 -5.88 -7.02 -5.14
N GLU A 132 -5.76 -5.82 -4.56
CA GLU A 132 -4.74 -4.84 -4.98
C GLU A 132 -3.31 -5.41 -4.85
N TYR A 133 -3.08 -6.26 -3.85
CA TYR A 133 -1.79 -6.89 -3.62
C TYR A 133 -1.32 -7.79 -4.78
N ARG A 134 -2.23 -8.23 -5.64
CA ARG A 134 -1.89 -8.99 -6.85
C ARG A 134 -1.10 -8.17 -7.88
N LYS A 135 -1.15 -6.85 -7.75
CA LYS A 135 -0.37 -5.91 -8.58
C LYS A 135 1.05 -5.70 -8.07
N PHE A 136 1.43 -6.34 -6.97
CA PHE A 136 2.77 -6.28 -6.40
C PHE A 136 3.59 -7.48 -6.88
N GLU A 137 4.82 -7.22 -7.31
CA GLU A 137 5.79 -8.24 -7.67
C GLU A 137 6.99 -8.18 -6.72
N PRO A 138 7.56 -9.33 -6.30
CA PRO A 138 8.80 -9.33 -5.53
C PRO A 138 9.96 -8.73 -6.32
N GLY A 139 10.77 -7.90 -5.67
CA GLY A 139 11.95 -7.29 -6.26
C GLY A 139 11.65 -6.05 -7.09
N ASP A 140 12.70 -5.52 -7.71
CA ASP A 140 12.68 -4.33 -8.57
C ASP A 140 12.44 -4.75 -10.02
N THR A 141 11.20 -5.05 -10.37
CA THR A 141 10.87 -5.68 -11.65
C THR A 141 10.67 -4.69 -12.78
N LYS A 142 10.62 -3.39 -12.50
CA LYS A 142 10.40 -2.33 -13.51
C LYS A 142 11.54 -1.29 -13.55
N ALA A 143 12.72 -1.70 -13.12
CA ALA A 143 13.91 -0.83 -13.15
C ALA A 143 14.24 -0.31 -14.55
N ALA A 144 14.11 -1.17 -15.57
CA ALA A 144 14.38 -0.79 -16.96
C ALA A 144 13.44 0.32 -17.44
N GLN A 145 12.17 0.25 -17.09
CA GLN A 145 11.16 1.27 -17.46
C GLN A 145 11.42 2.60 -16.75
N PHE A 146 11.86 2.54 -15.49
CA PHE A 146 12.30 3.73 -14.76
C PHE A 146 13.47 4.43 -15.45
N GLU A 147 14.50 3.65 -15.82
CA GLU A 147 15.70 4.17 -16.52
C GLU A 147 15.33 4.75 -17.89
N GLU A 148 14.49 4.06 -18.63
CA GLU A 148 14.00 4.53 -19.94
C GLU A 148 13.24 5.86 -19.80
N SER A 149 12.34 5.96 -18.82
CA SER A 149 11.59 7.18 -18.53
C SER A 149 12.53 8.33 -18.13
N SER A 150 13.55 8.04 -17.32
CA SER A 150 14.57 9.02 -16.94
C SER A 150 15.33 9.55 -18.15
N LYS A 151 15.74 8.66 -19.05
CA LYS A 151 16.44 9.05 -20.28
C LYS A 151 15.59 9.91 -21.20
N LEU A 152 14.30 9.60 -21.33
CA LEU A 152 13.36 10.41 -22.11
C LEU A 152 13.24 11.83 -21.55
N ILE A 153 13.17 11.96 -20.23
CA ILE A 153 13.10 13.26 -19.56
C ILE A 153 14.39 14.06 -19.75
N ASP A 154 15.53 13.40 -19.65
CA ASP A 154 16.85 14.01 -19.73
C ASP A 154 17.31 14.25 -21.17
N SER A 155 16.62 13.70 -22.18
CA SER A 155 16.98 13.89 -23.58
C SER A 155 16.74 15.33 -24.00
N LYS A 156 17.75 15.88 -24.69
CA LYS A 156 17.63 17.19 -25.36
C LYS A 156 16.99 17.00 -26.73
N ASN A 157 15.90 17.69 -26.97
CA ASN A 157 15.33 17.79 -28.32
C ASN A 157 15.97 18.96 -29.07
#